data_7db2971b74df8e459fcb7b7cf6c9cb28
#
_entry.id   7db2971b74df8e459fcb7b7cf6c9cb28
#
_cell.length_a   1.000
_cell.length_b   1.000
_cell.length_c   1.000
_cell.angle_alpha   90.00
_cell.angle_beta   90.00
_cell.angle_gamma   90.00
#
_symmetry.space_group_name_H-M   'P 1'
#
loop_
_entity.id
_entity.type
_entity.pdbx_description
1 polymer ?
#
loop_
_entity_poly.entity_id
_entity_poly.type
_entity_poly.pdbx_seq_one_letter_code
_entity_poly.pdbx_strand_id
1 'polypeptide(L)'
;MRLDDFDPNAVNVEDQRGSGRSIGMAGGKIGCGTLVIALIAAVVFGVDPSQMLGGLEQAQTQGPVQTQGGTTASESCTIDPLSRETCNALSSLNKTWAPVFAASNVQFTPPKLVFYSQAGNSGCGAAQSAMGPFYCPSDSGIYIDTDFYREMEQKLGASGDFARAYVIAHEYGHHIQTLTGVSDQIRSAQSQSPGRANQLQVRMELQADCYAGVWAAKNRDKIEAGDMEEGLNAAHSIGDDTLMKSAGRRPVEASFTHGTSAQRMEWLRKGLESGSDETCDALMR
;
A
#
# COMPACT_ATOMS: atom_id res chain seq x y z
N MET A 1 -15.73 9.68 -4.04
CA MET A 1 -15.42 10.32 -2.74
C MET A 1 -14.86 11.72 -2.96
N ARG A 2 -15.47 12.77 -2.38
CA ARG A 2 -15.01 14.17 -2.55
C ARG A 2 -14.09 14.61 -1.42
N LEU A 3 -12.81 14.35 -1.58
CA LEU A 3 -11.80 14.83 -0.63
C LEU A 3 -11.49 16.31 -0.88
N ASP A 4 -11.13 17.03 0.20
CA ASP A 4 -10.63 18.39 0.11
C ASP A 4 -9.27 18.40 -0.61
N ASP A 5 -8.94 19.50 -1.28
CA ASP A 5 -7.62 19.69 -1.86
C ASP A 5 -6.53 19.58 -0.77
N PHE A 6 -5.44 18.96 -1.11
CA PHE A 6 -4.30 18.79 -0.19
C PHE A 6 -3.66 20.14 0.17
N ASP A 7 -3.16 20.22 1.40
CA ASP A 7 -2.29 21.32 1.81
C ASP A 7 -0.84 20.95 1.48
N PRO A 8 -0.16 21.68 0.58
CA PRO A 8 1.23 21.38 0.21
C PRO A 8 2.22 21.38 1.38
N ASN A 9 1.88 22.08 2.48
CA ASN A 9 2.71 22.12 3.68
C ASN A 9 2.43 20.96 4.66
N ALA A 10 1.31 20.26 4.46
CA ALA A 10 0.88 19.16 5.34
C ALA A 10 1.13 17.77 4.72
N VAL A 11 1.66 17.69 3.51
CA VAL A 11 2.03 16.45 2.83
C VAL A 11 3.53 16.43 2.53
N ASN A 12 4.17 15.31 2.81
CA ASN A 12 5.57 15.07 2.46
C ASN A 12 5.60 14.23 1.18
N VAL A 13 6.06 14.83 0.08
CA VAL A 13 6.04 14.20 -1.26
C VAL A 13 7.44 14.21 -1.85
N GLU A 14 7.85 13.06 -2.36
CA GLU A 14 9.04 12.88 -3.18
C GLU A 14 8.62 12.43 -4.58
N ASP A 15 9.21 12.99 -5.62
CA ASP A 15 8.91 12.62 -6.99
C ASP A 15 10.15 12.06 -7.69
N GLN A 16 10.10 10.78 -7.98
CA GLN A 16 11.14 10.06 -8.70
C GLN A 16 10.81 9.90 -10.20
N ARG A 17 9.64 10.38 -10.66
CA ARG A 17 9.25 10.35 -12.07
C ARG A 17 10.19 11.23 -12.90
N GLY A 18 10.56 10.75 -14.10
CA GLY A 18 11.46 11.50 -14.99
C GLY A 18 12.93 11.54 -14.56
N SER A 19 13.28 11.00 -13.41
CA SER A 19 14.68 10.77 -13.07
C SER A 19 15.17 9.54 -13.84
N GLY A 20 15.59 9.73 -15.10
CA GLY A 20 16.17 8.68 -15.94
C GLY A 20 17.45 8.13 -15.33
N ARG A 21 17.35 7.24 -14.34
CA ARG A 21 18.48 6.62 -13.65
C ARG A 21 18.37 5.10 -13.70
N SER A 22 19.48 4.53 -14.13
CA SER A 22 19.79 3.12 -14.02
C SER A 22 19.67 2.65 -12.57
N ILE A 23 18.95 1.56 -12.39
CA ILE A 23 18.68 0.88 -11.12
C ILE A 23 20.00 0.44 -10.48
N GLY A 24 20.41 1.11 -9.41
CA GLY A 24 21.47 0.64 -8.52
C GLY A 24 20.82 -0.07 -7.34
N MET A 25 20.88 -1.39 -7.30
CA MET A 25 20.33 -2.18 -6.20
C MET A 25 21.28 -2.20 -5.02
N ALA A 26 20.82 -1.71 -3.87
CA ALA A 26 21.47 -1.97 -2.59
C ALA A 26 20.89 -3.29 -2.02
N GLY A 27 21.76 -4.25 -1.71
CA GLY A 27 21.38 -5.58 -1.23
C GLY A 27 20.70 -5.54 0.15
N GLY A 28 19.38 -5.72 0.17
CA GLY A 28 18.56 -5.98 1.37
C GLY A 28 18.12 -7.43 1.38
N LYS A 29 18.06 -8.06 2.56
CA LYS A 29 17.58 -9.43 2.74
C LYS A 29 16.13 -9.56 2.27
N ILE A 30 15.87 -10.53 1.40
CA ILE A 30 14.55 -10.83 0.85
C ILE A 30 13.60 -11.19 1.99
N GLY A 31 12.61 -10.34 2.27
CA GLY A 31 11.53 -10.62 3.23
C GLY A 31 10.33 -11.29 2.55
N CYS A 32 9.45 -11.92 3.35
CA CYS A 32 8.28 -12.69 2.87
C CYS A 32 7.31 -11.93 1.93
N GLY A 33 7.39 -10.61 1.81
CA GLY A 33 6.58 -9.82 0.88
C GLY A 33 6.85 -10.07 -0.62
N THR A 34 7.97 -10.69 -0.96
CA THR A 34 8.43 -10.85 -2.35
C THR A 34 7.54 -11.78 -3.20
N LEU A 35 6.87 -12.76 -2.57
CA LEU A 35 6.00 -13.71 -3.28
C LEU A 35 4.69 -13.08 -3.77
N VAL A 36 4.21 -12.10 -3.06
CA VAL A 36 2.97 -11.39 -3.35
C VAL A 36 3.15 -10.40 -4.49
N ILE A 37 4.23 -9.68 -4.45
CA ILE A 37 4.70 -8.81 -5.51
C ILE A 37 4.74 -9.60 -6.82
N ALA A 38 5.26 -10.83 -6.80
CA ALA A 38 5.30 -11.71 -7.95
C ALA A 38 3.91 -12.12 -8.48
N LEU A 39 2.89 -12.23 -7.62
CA LEU A 39 1.53 -12.59 -8.03
C LEU A 39 0.78 -11.41 -8.65
N ILE A 40 0.87 -10.23 -8.07
CA ILE A 40 0.33 -9.01 -8.67
C ILE A 40 1.02 -8.76 -10.00
N ALA A 41 2.35 -8.87 -10.06
CA ALA A 41 3.12 -8.72 -11.28
C ALA A 41 2.71 -9.71 -12.39
N ALA A 42 2.44 -10.97 -12.03
CA ALA A 42 2.00 -11.98 -13.01
C ALA A 42 0.62 -11.67 -13.59
N VAL A 43 -0.32 -11.20 -12.75
CA VAL A 43 -1.71 -10.92 -13.17
C VAL A 43 -1.83 -9.57 -13.86
N VAL A 44 -1.20 -8.54 -13.28
CA VAL A 44 -1.37 -7.15 -13.76
C VAL A 44 -0.46 -6.87 -14.96
N PHE A 45 0.77 -7.37 -14.94
CA PHE A 45 1.78 -7.05 -15.96
C PHE A 45 2.16 -8.23 -16.86
N GLY A 46 1.63 -9.44 -16.62
CA GLY A 46 1.97 -10.64 -17.39
C GLY A 46 3.44 -11.08 -17.23
N VAL A 47 4.10 -10.70 -16.15
CA VAL A 47 5.50 -11.02 -15.86
C VAL A 47 5.60 -12.39 -15.22
N ASP A 48 6.51 -13.25 -15.71
CA ASP A 48 6.75 -14.57 -15.11
C ASP A 48 7.41 -14.41 -13.73
N PRO A 49 6.79 -14.92 -12.65
CA PRO A 49 7.32 -14.82 -11.29
C PRO A 49 8.75 -15.35 -11.15
N SER A 50 9.13 -16.33 -11.96
CA SER A 50 10.47 -16.92 -11.93
C SER A 50 11.56 -16.00 -12.47
N GLN A 51 11.20 -15.09 -13.40
CA GLN A 51 12.13 -14.11 -13.95
C GLN A 51 12.42 -12.97 -12.96
N MET A 52 11.46 -12.61 -12.09
CA MET A 52 11.68 -11.62 -11.05
C MET A 52 12.65 -12.14 -9.97
N LEU A 53 12.55 -13.41 -9.60
CA LEU A 53 13.46 -14.01 -8.62
C LEU A 53 14.90 -14.16 -9.14
N GLY A 54 15.09 -14.46 -10.43
CA GLY A 54 16.41 -14.57 -11.06
C GLY A 54 17.11 -13.22 -11.27
N GLY A 55 16.36 -12.12 -11.44
CA GLY A 55 16.92 -10.77 -11.59
C GLY A 55 17.47 -10.18 -10.29
N LEU A 56 17.02 -10.66 -9.15
CA LEU A 56 17.45 -10.20 -7.81
C LEU A 56 18.86 -10.69 -7.41
N GLU A 57 19.37 -11.75 -8.01
CA GLU A 57 20.71 -12.30 -7.68
C GLU A 57 21.87 -11.60 -8.40
N GLN A 58 21.64 -10.82 -9.48
CA GLN A 58 22.73 -10.27 -10.32
C GLN A 58 23.08 -8.81 -10.09
N ALA A 59 22.47 -8.10 -9.16
CA ALA A 59 22.68 -6.65 -9.03
C ALA A 59 23.36 -6.25 -7.69
N GLN A 60 24.56 -6.77 -7.44
CA GLN A 60 25.47 -6.20 -6.43
C GLN A 60 26.58 -5.45 -7.13
N THR A 61 26.53 -4.14 -7.08
CA THR A 61 27.60 -3.12 -7.01
C THR A 61 27.21 -1.81 -7.68
N GLN A 62 26.94 -0.76 -6.90
CA GLN A 62 27.31 0.64 -7.24
C GLN A 62 26.91 1.62 -6.11
N GLY A 63 27.69 2.66 -5.94
CA GLY A 63 27.77 3.57 -4.82
C GLY A 63 26.64 4.64 -4.67
N PRO A 64 26.80 5.64 -3.74
CA PRO A 64 25.69 6.46 -3.24
C PRO A 64 25.13 7.40 -4.30
N VAL A 65 23.79 7.46 -4.36
CA VAL A 65 23.01 8.30 -5.28
C VAL A 65 22.87 9.70 -4.70
N GLN A 66 23.32 10.71 -5.43
CA GLN A 66 23.03 12.12 -5.13
C GLN A 66 21.61 12.47 -5.55
N THR A 67 20.78 12.94 -4.61
CA THR A 67 19.50 13.59 -4.86
C THR A 67 19.70 14.92 -5.58
N GLN A 68 19.21 15.04 -6.81
CA GLN A 68 19.06 16.34 -7.47
C GLN A 68 17.78 17.00 -6.99
N GLY A 69 17.79 18.33 -6.92
CA GLY A 69 16.78 19.22 -6.34
C GLY A 69 15.34 18.74 -6.53
N GLY A 70 14.68 18.48 -5.38
CA GLY A 70 13.34 17.90 -5.36
C GLY A 70 12.31 18.86 -5.91
N THR A 71 11.38 18.34 -6.72
CA THR A 71 10.10 18.98 -7.01
C THR A 71 9.36 19.24 -5.71
N THR A 72 8.66 20.37 -5.63
CA THR A 72 7.80 20.65 -4.46
C THR A 72 6.60 19.70 -4.43
N ALA A 73 6.02 19.51 -3.24
CA ALA A 73 4.78 18.73 -3.12
C ALA A 73 3.68 19.28 -4.05
N SER A 74 3.58 20.60 -4.17
CA SER A 74 2.61 21.26 -5.07
C SER A 74 2.83 20.86 -6.53
N GLU A 75 4.06 20.87 -7.00
CA GLU A 75 4.39 20.48 -8.38
C GLU A 75 4.08 19.00 -8.62
N SER A 76 4.55 18.11 -7.74
CA SER A 76 4.36 16.67 -7.87
C SER A 76 2.89 16.24 -7.82
N CYS A 77 2.11 16.86 -6.94
CA CYS A 77 0.67 16.56 -6.77
C CYS A 77 -0.21 17.15 -7.88
N THR A 78 0.29 18.06 -8.70
CA THR A 78 -0.50 18.74 -9.73
C THR A 78 -0.13 18.36 -11.16
N ILE A 79 0.80 17.43 -11.34
CA ILE A 79 1.23 16.95 -12.66
C ILE A 79 0.05 16.37 -13.46
N ASP A 80 -0.80 15.59 -12.79
CA ASP A 80 -1.97 14.96 -13.38
C ASP A 80 -3.10 14.75 -12.33
N PRO A 81 -4.34 14.44 -12.76
CA PRO A 81 -5.46 14.25 -11.83
C PRO A 81 -5.23 13.11 -10.83
N LEU A 82 -4.59 11.99 -11.21
CA LEU A 82 -4.36 10.85 -10.33
C LEU A 82 -3.35 11.20 -9.21
N SER A 83 -2.32 11.97 -9.54
CA SER A 83 -1.38 12.51 -8.55
C SER A 83 -2.09 13.42 -7.56
N ARG A 84 -3.02 14.27 -8.02
CA ARG A 84 -3.81 15.14 -7.14
C ARG A 84 -4.71 14.33 -6.22
N GLU A 85 -5.46 13.36 -6.73
CA GLU A 85 -6.31 12.49 -5.94
C GLU A 85 -5.51 11.74 -4.86
N THR A 86 -4.34 11.23 -5.21
CA THR A 86 -3.44 10.54 -4.29
C THR A 86 -2.96 11.46 -3.15
N CYS A 87 -2.60 12.70 -3.47
CA CYS A 87 -2.20 13.69 -2.48
C CYS A 87 -3.38 14.14 -1.60
N ASN A 88 -4.58 14.26 -2.17
CA ASN A 88 -5.80 14.56 -1.41
C ASN A 88 -6.10 13.44 -0.40
N ALA A 89 -5.97 12.18 -0.83
CA ALA A 89 -6.13 11.02 0.06
C ALA A 89 -5.10 11.03 1.20
N LEU A 90 -3.82 11.25 0.91
CA LEU A 90 -2.76 11.36 1.92
C LEU A 90 -3.04 12.50 2.92
N SER A 91 -3.43 13.68 2.43
CA SER A 91 -3.76 14.82 3.29
C SER A 91 -4.94 14.53 4.22
N SER A 92 -5.99 13.88 3.69
CA SER A 92 -7.15 13.43 4.47
C SER A 92 -6.76 12.39 5.53
N LEU A 93 -5.92 11.42 5.18
CA LEU A 93 -5.41 10.40 6.09
C LEU A 93 -4.59 11.03 7.24
N ASN A 94 -3.68 11.96 6.92
CA ASN A 94 -2.92 12.69 7.94
C ASN A 94 -3.83 13.45 8.90
N LYS A 95 -4.84 14.17 8.40
CA LYS A 95 -5.82 14.90 9.21
C LYS A 95 -6.66 13.97 10.08
N THR A 96 -6.98 12.78 9.59
CA THR A 96 -7.80 11.80 10.31
C THR A 96 -7.03 11.12 11.43
N TRP A 97 -5.79 10.71 11.18
CA TRP A 97 -5.04 9.90 12.13
C TRP A 97 -4.26 10.69 13.17
N ALA A 98 -3.80 11.91 12.85
CA ALA A 98 -3.08 12.74 13.82
C ALA A 98 -3.80 12.92 15.16
N PRO A 99 -5.11 13.25 15.23
CA PRO A 99 -5.82 13.35 16.50
C PRO A 99 -6.01 11.99 17.21
N VAL A 100 -6.12 10.87 16.48
CA VAL A 100 -6.22 9.52 17.07
C VAL A 100 -4.93 9.17 17.82
N PHE A 101 -3.79 9.40 17.20
CA PHE A 101 -2.48 9.18 17.82
C PHE A 101 -2.24 10.12 19.00
N ALA A 102 -2.64 11.39 18.90
CA ALA A 102 -2.56 12.35 19.99
C ALA A 102 -3.38 11.90 21.21
N ALA A 103 -4.59 11.38 20.98
CA ALA A 103 -5.46 10.87 22.04
C ALA A 103 -4.87 9.63 22.74
N SER A 104 -4.09 8.82 22.02
CA SER A 104 -3.44 7.61 22.55
C SER A 104 -2.04 7.87 23.12
N ASN A 105 -1.58 9.12 23.16
CA ASN A 105 -0.21 9.51 23.57
C ASN A 105 0.90 8.79 22.76
N VAL A 106 0.63 8.43 21.52
CA VAL A 106 1.61 7.85 20.59
C VAL A 106 2.09 8.96 19.66
N GLN A 107 3.42 9.05 19.49
CA GLN A 107 3.99 10.05 18.58
C GLN A 107 3.55 9.77 17.14
N PHE A 108 2.93 10.77 16.53
CA PHE A 108 2.53 10.71 15.13
C PHE A 108 3.58 11.39 14.24
N THR A 109 4.02 10.69 13.23
CA THR A 109 4.84 11.24 12.14
C THR A 109 4.17 10.85 10.83
N PRO A 110 3.75 11.78 9.97
CA PRO A 110 3.14 11.45 8.69
C PRO A 110 4.08 10.65 7.78
N PRO A 111 3.58 9.71 6.97
CA PRO A 111 4.41 9.03 6.00
C PRO A 111 4.82 9.96 4.85
N LYS A 112 5.89 9.59 4.16
CA LYS A 112 6.28 10.18 2.89
C LYS A 112 5.50 9.50 1.76
N LEU A 113 4.99 10.26 0.80
CA LEU A 113 4.46 9.75 -0.46
C LEU A 113 5.54 9.85 -1.53
N VAL A 114 5.82 8.77 -2.22
CA VAL A 114 6.82 8.71 -3.28
C VAL A 114 6.18 8.31 -4.60
N PHE A 115 6.14 9.24 -5.53
CA PHE A 115 5.75 8.94 -6.91
C PHE A 115 6.94 8.43 -7.69
N TYR A 116 6.74 7.36 -8.45
CA TYR A 116 7.74 6.85 -9.40
C TYR A 116 7.05 6.42 -10.70
N SER A 117 7.81 6.13 -11.73
CA SER A 117 7.31 5.60 -13.00
C SER A 117 8.20 4.44 -13.44
N GLN A 118 7.58 3.28 -13.64
CA GLN A 118 8.19 2.00 -13.99
C GLN A 118 9.19 1.47 -12.94
N ALA A 119 10.14 2.29 -12.52
CA ALA A 119 11.15 1.92 -11.54
C ALA A 119 11.50 3.10 -10.63
N GLY A 120 11.76 2.81 -9.37
CA GLY A 120 12.19 3.76 -8.35
C GLY A 120 13.03 3.09 -7.28
N ASN A 121 13.38 3.83 -6.23
CA ASN A 121 14.17 3.34 -5.11
C ASN A 121 13.46 3.64 -3.79
N SER A 122 13.48 2.66 -2.89
CA SER A 122 12.97 2.81 -1.52
C SER A 122 14.02 2.36 -0.50
N GLY A 123 13.80 2.71 0.75
CA GLY A 123 14.59 2.16 1.87
C GLY A 123 14.50 0.63 2.01
N CYS A 124 13.50 0.01 1.37
CA CYS A 124 13.31 -1.44 1.34
C CYS A 124 13.88 -2.11 0.09
N GLY A 125 14.48 -1.35 -0.82
CA GLY A 125 15.04 -1.83 -2.09
C GLY A 125 14.41 -1.17 -3.30
N ALA A 126 14.55 -1.80 -4.47
CA ALA A 126 13.99 -1.28 -5.71
C ALA A 126 12.45 -1.28 -5.69
N ALA A 127 11.86 -0.18 -6.14
CA ALA A 127 10.44 -0.09 -6.46
C ALA A 127 10.24 -0.37 -7.95
N GLN A 128 9.24 -1.17 -8.29
CA GLN A 128 8.89 -1.49 -9.69
C GLN A 128 7.37 -1.46 -9.83
N SER A 129 6.85 -0.94 -10.94
CA SER A 129 5.40 -0.87 -11.17
C SER A 129 4.70 -2.23 -11.05
N ALA A 130 5.40 -3.31 -11.44
CA ALA A 130 4.91 -4.67 -11.29
C ALA A 130 4.65 -5.10 -9.82
N MET A 131 5.17 -4.36 -8.84
CA MET A 131 4.93 -4.63 -7.42
C MET A 131 3.61 -4.06 -6.92
N GLY A 132 3.00 -3.16 -7.69
CA GLY A 132 1.90 -2.33 -7.21
C GLY A 132 2.36 -1.29 -6.19
N PRO A 133 1.42 -0.55 -5.60
CA PRO A 133 1.68 0.32 -4.46
C PRO A 133 2.21 -0.48 -3.26
N PHE A 134 3.05 0.13 -2.44
CA PHE A 134 3.54 -0.49 -1.22
C PHE A 134 4.02 0.54 -0.20
N TYR A 135 3.96 0.15 1.06
CA TYR A 135 4.58 0.89 2.16
C TYR A 135 5.96 0.29 2.51
N CYS A 136 6.96 1.15 2.68
CA CYS A 136 8.28 0.74 3.16
C CYS A 136 8.51 1.23 4.61
N PRO A 137 8.62 0.33 5.60
CA PRO A 137 8.84 0.73 6.99
C PRO A 137 10.23 1.31 7.25
N SER A 138 11.23 1.02 6.40
CA SER A 138 12.61 1.49 6.60
C SER A 138 12.77 3.01 6.40
N ASP A 139 11.91 3.61 5.59
CA ASP A 139 11.92 5.05 5.31
C ASP A 139 10.56 5.73 5.49
N SER A 140 9.59 4.99 6.02
CA SER A 140 8.20 5.43 6.24
C SER A 140 7.54 5.97 4.96
N GLY A 141 7.87 5.38 3.81
CA GLY A 141 7.42 5.80 2.49
C GLY A 141 6.27 4.97 1.95
N ILE A 142 5.23 5.62 1.43
CA ILE A 142 4.20 5.01 0.58
C ILE A 142 4.63 5.26 -0.86
N TYR A 143 4.85 4.18 -1.61
CA TYR A 143 5.36 4.21 -2.98
C TYR A 143 4.25 3.89 -3.97
N ILE A 144 4.10 4.71 -5.00
CA ILE A 144 3.10 4.50 -6.03
C ILE A 144 3.58 4.92 -7.42
N ASP A 145 3.36 4.04 -8.39
CA ASP A 145 3.28 4.40 -9.79
C ASP A 145 1.80 4.64 -10.14
N THR A 146 1.45 5.85 -10.56
CA THR A 146 0.05 6.20 -10.86
C THR A 146 -0.52 5.41 -12.05
N ASP A 147 0.32 4.79 -12.87
CA ASP A 147 -0.12 3.86 -13.92
C ASP A 147 -0.83 2.63 -13.34
N PHE A 148 -0.51 2.24 -12.10
CA PHE A 148 -1.21 1.17 -11.37
C PHE A 148 -2.73 1.40 -11.31
N TYR A 149 -3.19 2.62 -11.13
CA TYR A 149 -4.62 2.91 -11.09
C TYR A 149 -5.33 2.56 -12.40
N ARG A 150 -4.69 2.85 -13.55
CA ARG A 150 -5.20 2.47 -14.86
C ARG A 150 -5.24 0.96 -15.05
N GLU A 151 -4.21 0.29 -14.55
CA GLU A 151 -4.14 -1.17 -14.61
C GLU A 151 -5.15 -1.84 -13.69
N MET A 152 -5.36 -1.30 -12.48
CA MET A 152 -6.38 -1.76 -11.54
C MET A 152 -7.77 -1.69 -12.18
N GLU A 153 -8.09 -0.58 -12.86
CA GLU A 153 -9.34 -0.43 -13.59
C GLU A 153 -9.46 -1.42 -14.76
N GLN A 154 -8.44 -1.49 -15.63
CA GLN A 154 -8.50 -2.23 -16.88
C GLN A 154 -8.38 -3.74 -16.70
N LYS A 155 -7.54 -4.20 -15.77
CA LYS A 155 -7.19 -5.61 -15.60
C LYS A 155 -7.92 -6.26 -14.42
N LEU A 156 -8.21 -5.49 -13.37
CA LEU A 156 -8.86 -6.00 -12.17
C LEU A 156 -10.33 -5.57 -12.05
N GLY A 157 -10.80 -4.69 -12.94
CA GLY A 157 -12.18 -4.20 -12.93
C GLY A 157 -12.53 -3.33 -11.71
N ALA A 158 -11.52 -2.83 -11.00
CA ALA A 158 -11.67 -1.97 -9.84
C ALA A 158 -11.42 -0.52 -10.25
N SER A 159 -12.50 0.21 -10.49
CA SER A 159 -12.51 1.61 -10.92
C SER A 159 -13.12 2.51 -9.84
N GLY A 160 -12.95 3.81 -10.02
CA GLY A 160 -13.52 4.84 -9.17
C GLY A 160 -12.49 5.56 -8.30
N ASP A 161 -12.88 6.71 -7.82
CA ASP A 161 -12.00 7.55 -7.01
C ASP A 161 -11.83 7.00 -5.59
N PHE A 162 -12.88 6.39 -5.04
CA PHE A 162 -12.77 5.74 -3.74
C PHE A 162 -11.93 4.44 -3.81
N ALA A 163 -11.98 3.69 -4.92
CA ALA A 163 -11.08 2.55 -5.13
C ALA A 163 -9.60 2.96 -5.07
N ARG A 164 -9.25 4.10 -5.70
CA ARG A 164 -7.89 4.65 -5.67
C ARG A 164 -7.51 5.17 -4.28
N ALA A 165 -8.43 5.86 -3.62
CA ALA A 165 -8.23 6.36 -2.26
C ALA A 165 -8.06 5.21 -1.24
N TYR A 166 -8.82 4.11 -1.40
CA TYR A 166 -8.67 2.90 -0.59
C TYR A 166 -7.26 2.30 -0.68
N VAL A 167 -6.66 2.27 -1.86
CA VAL A 167 -5.28 1.76 -2.02
C VAL A 167 -4.32 2.56 -1.14
N ILE A 168 -4.38 3.89 -1.19
CA ILE A 168 -3.51 4.74 -0.34
C ILE A 168 -3.84 4.58 1.14
N ALA A 169 -5.12 4.43 1.49
CA ALA A 169 -5.54 4.21 2.87
C ALA A 169 -5.07 2.86 3.42
N HIS A 170 -5.00 1.83 2.59
CA HIS A 170 -4.44 0.52 2.92
C HIS A 170 -2.93 0.63 3.22
N GLU A 171 -2.15 1.25 2.33
CA GLU A 171 -0.71 1.47 2.54
C GLU A 171 -0.44 2.34 3.78
N TYR A 172 -1.34 3.30 4.03
CA TYR A 172 -1.31 4.09 5.27
C TYR A 172 -1.60 3.23 6.50
N GLY A 173 -2.42 2.20 6.38
CA GLY A 173 -2.64 1.19 7.43
C GLY A 173 -1.34 0.51 7.85
N HIS A 174 -0.47 0.17 6.92
CA HIS A 174 0.87 -0.35 7.22
C HIS A 174 1.78 0.67 7.93
N HIS A 175 1.61 1.95 7.61
CA HIS A 175 2.28 3.01 8.36
C HIS A 175 1.81 3.08 9.82
N ILE A 176 0.50 2.99 10.06
CA ILE A 176 -0.07 2.91 11.42
C ILE A 176 0.52 1.72 12.18
N GLN A 177 0.60 0.54 11.56
CA GLN A 177 1.20 -0.65 12.15
C GLN A 177 2.67 -0.46 12.52
N THR A 178 3.40 0.33 11.75
CA THR A 178 4.78 0.68 12.08
C THR A 178 4.85 1.61 13.28
N LEU A 179 4.04 2.65 13.31
CA LEU A 179 4.01 3.63 14.42
C LEU A 179 3.54 3.00 15.75
N THR A 180 2.65 2.00 15.68
CA THR A 180 2.13 1.30 16.86
C THR A 180 2.98 0.09 17.29
N GLY A 181 4.04 -0.24 16.52
CA GLY A 181 4.92 -1.37 16.80
C GLY A 181 4.36 -2.75 16.40
N VAL A 182 3.17 -2.80 15.81
CA VAL A 182 2.54 -4.05 15.34
C VAL A 182 3.42 -4.74 14.29
N SER A 183 3.99 -3.98 13.36
CA SER A 183 4.89 -4.52 12.32
C SER A 183 6.09 -5.27 12.91
N ASP A 184 6.69 -4.76 13.98
CA ASP A 184 7.85 -5.41 14.64
C ASP A 184 7.42 -6.66 15.39
N GLN A 185 6.28 -6.60 16.08
CA GLN A 185 5.70 -7.76 16.77
C GLN A 185 5.42 -8.90 15.81
N ILE A 186 4.79 -8.63 14.68
CA ILE A 186 4.47 -9.64 13.67
C ILE A 186 5.74 -10.21 13.04
N ARG A 187 6.72 -9.38 12.67
CA ARG A 187 8.02 -9.86 12.14
C ARG A 187 8.74 -10.76 13.14
N SER A 188 8.73 -10.42 14.43
CA SER A 188 9.28 -11.26 15.48
C SER A 188 8.55 -12.61 15.56
N ALA A 189 7.22 -12.59 15.55
CA ALA A 189 6.41 -13.81 15.60
C ALA A 189 6.60 -14.69 14.35
N GLN A 190 6.72 -14.10 13.17
CA GLN A 190 7.03 -14.82 11.91
C GLN A 190 8.39 -15.50 11.97
N SER A 191 9.42 -14.84 12.51
CA SER A 191 10.75 -15.41 12.69
C SER A 191 10.76 -16.58 13.66
N GLN A 192 9.95 -16.51 14.72
CA GLN A 192 9.83 -17.58 15.73
C GLN A 192 8.95 -18.75 15.24
N SER A 193 8.06 -18.51 14.31
CA SER A 193 7.10 -19.50 13.81
C SER A 193 6.97 -19.43 12.28
N PRO A 194 8.00 -19.87 11.52
CA PRO A 194 7.99 -19.76 10.05
C PRO A 194 6.80 -20.45 9.38
N GLY A 195 6.30 -21.55 9.95
CA GLY A 195 5.12 -22.25 9.43
C GLY A 195 3.80 -21.46 9.55
N ARG A 196 3.78 -20.37 10.33
CA ARG A 196 2.64 -19.47 10.49
C ARG A 196 2.87 -18.10 9.86
N ALA A 197 4.01 -17.90 9.20
CA ALA A 197 4.40 -16.59 8.69
C ALA A 197 3.34 -15.97 7.77
N ASN A 198 2.79 -16.75 6.83
CA ASN A 198 1.74 -16.28 5.93
C ASN A 198 0.45 -15.92 6.67
N GLN A 199 0.03 -16.70 7.66
CA GLN A 199 -1.17 -16.40 8.45
C GLN A 199 -1.01 -15.09 9.24
N LEU A 200 0.17 -14.83 9.77
CA LEU A 200 0.50 -13.60 10.47
C LEU A 200 0.53 -12.40 9.51
N GLN A 201 1.05 -12.61 8.29
CA GLN A 201 1.01 -11.59 7.24
C GLN A 201 -0.44 -11.25 6.88
N VAL A 202 -1.29 -12.25 6.63
CA VAL A 202 -2.72 -12.02 6.34
C VAL A 202 -3.39 -11.18 7.43
N ARG A 203 -3.06 -11.38 8.71
CA ARG A 203 -3.61 -10.52 9.78
C ARG A 203 -3.20 -9.06 9.62
N MET A 204 -1.96 -8.79 9.25
CA MET A 204 -1.48 -7.42 8.99
C MET A 204 -2.26 -6.78 7.84
N GLU A 205 -2.45 -7.51 6.75
CA GLU A 205 -3.17 -7.01 5.57
C GLU A 205 -4.64 -6.69 5.90
N LEU A 206 -5.31 -7.61 6.61
CA LEU A 206 -6.70 -7.40 7.03
C LEU A 206 -6.85 -6.24 8.03
N GLN A 207 -5.85 -6.01 8.87
CA GLN A 207 -5.83 -4.86 9.76
C GLN A 207 -5.64 -3.56 8.97
N ALA A 208 -4.80 -3.55 7.94
CA ALA A 208 -4.64 -2.39 7.05
C ALA A 208 -5.95 -2.07 6.31
N ASP A 209 -6.67 -3.08 5.81
CA ASP A 209 -8.01 -2.91 5.23
C ASP A 209 -9.00 -2.32 6.25
N CYS A 210 -8.95 -2.79 7.50
CA CYS A 210 -9.79 -2.28 8.57
C CYS A 210 -9.49 -0.80 8.86
N TYR A 211 -8.23 -0.40 8.96
CA TYR A 211 -7.84 1.00 9.15
C TYR A 211 -8.28 1.89 7.98
N ALA A 212 -8.23 1.38 6.74
CA ALA A 212 -8.81 2.08 5.59
C ALA A 212 -10.32 2.30 5.76
N GLY A 213 -11.04 1.29 6.28
CA GLY A 213 -12.46 1.41 6.62
C GLY A 213 -12.72 2.44 7.73
N VAL A 214 -11.90 2.46 8.78
CA VAL A 214 -11.99 3.46 9.86
C VAL A 214 -11.78 4.88 9.33
N TRP A 215 -10.79 5.07 8.45
CA TRP A 215 -10.60 6.36 7.79
C TRP A 215 -11.83 6.78 6.99
N ALA A 216 -12.43 5.89 6.20
CA ALA A 216 -13.64 6.16 5.45
C ALA A 216 -14.81 6.52 6.39
N ALA A 217 -14.97 5.80 7.52
CA ALA A 217 -15.99 6.11 8.52
C ALA A 217 -15.85 7.51 9.13
N LYS A 218 -14.62 7.94 9.38
CA LYS A 218 -14.31 9.27 9.93
C LYS A 218 -14.48 10.41 8.90
N ASN A 219 -14.62 10.07 7.61
CA ASN A 219 -14.82 10.98 6.49
C ASN A 219 -16.16 10.72 5.76
N ARG A 220 -17.20 10.26 6.48
CA ARG A 220 -18.51 9.91 5.89
C ARG A 220 -19.17 11.05 5.14
N ASP A 221 -18.92 12.28 5.55
CA ASP A 221 -19.41 13.50 4.90
C ASP A 221 -18.80 13.74 3.50
N LYS A 222 -17.72 13.03 3.18
CA LYS A 222 -17.02 13.06 1.88
C LYS A 222 -17.36 11.88 0.98
N ILE A 223 -18.07 10.88 1.51
CA ILE A 223 -18.46 9.67 0.75
C ILE A 223 -19.68 10.00 -0.10
N GLU A 224 -19.64 9.60 -1.35
CA GLU A 224 -20.71 9.74 -2.34
C GLU A 224 -21.39 8.40 -2.63
N ALA A 225 -22.51 8.43 -3.34
CA ALA A 225 -23.21 7.22 -3.73
C ALA A 225 -22.34 6.38 -4.69
N GLY A 226 -22.13 5.11 -4.37
CA GLY A 226 -21.28 4.19 -5.16
C GLY A 226 -19.87 3.98 -4.58
N ASP A 227 -19.35 4.93 -3.79
CA ASP A 227 -17.98 4.86 -3.26
C ASP A 227 -17.72 3.56 -2.48
N MET A 228 -18.68 3.14 -1.68
CA MET A 228 -18.53 1.93 -0.87
C MET A 228 -18.39 0.67 -1.72
N GLU A 229 -19.15 0.59 -2.80
CA GLU A 229 -19.06 -0.48 -3.78
C GLU A 229 -17.71 -0.46 -4.49
N GLU A 230 -17.19 0.72 -4.82
CA GLU A 230 -15.86 0.87 -5.42
C GLU A 230 -14.76 0.33 -4.50
N GLY A 231 -14.76 0.73 -3.23
CA GLY A 231 -13.79 0.25 -2.25
C GLY A 231 -13.89 -1.26 -1.99
N LEU A 232 -15.09 -1.78 -1.85
CA LEU A 232 -15.30 -3.21 -1.66
C LEU A 232 -14.89 -4.01 -2.91
N ASN A 233 -15.15 -3.49 -4.11
CA ASN A 233 -14.72 -4.11 -5.35
C ASN A 233 -13.19 -4.10 -5.47
N ALA A 234 -12.53 -3.00 -5.10
CA ALA A 234 -11.07 -2.93 -5.06
C ALA A 234 -10.50 -3.98 -4.08
N ALA A 235 -11.02 -4.05 -2.84
CA ALA A 235 -10.61 -5.04 -1.86
C ALA A 235 -10.82 -6.49 -2.36
N HIS A 236 -11.95 -6.74 -3.05
CA HIS A 236 -12.23 -8.04 -3.67
C HIS A 236 -11.21 -8.39 -4.74
N SER A 237 -10.89 -7.45 -5.63
CA SER A 237 -10.08 -7.68 -6.83
C SER A 237 -8.62 -8.03 -6.51
N ILE A 238 -8.12 -7.57 -5.37
CA ILE A 238 -6.75 -7.80 -4.89
C ILE A 238 -6.64 -8.88 -3.82
N GLY A 239 -7.69 -9.65 -3.56
CA GLY A 239 -7.61 -10.84 -2.72
C GLY A 239 -6.84 -11.97 -3.40
N ASP A 240 -6.03 -12.71 -2.64
CA ASP A 240 -5.15 -13.77 -3.15
C ASP A 240 -5.90 -14.82 -3.98
N ASP A 241 -7.11 -15.18 -3.55
CA ASP A 241 -7.94 -16.16 -4.26
C ASP A 241 -8.43 -15.64 -5.63
N THR A 242 -8.77 -14.36 -5.73
CA THR A 242 -9.17 -13.72 -6.98
C THR A 242 -7.97 -13.54 -7.91
N LEU A 243 -6.83 -13.06 -7.40
CA LEU A 243 -5.60 -12.91 -8.18
C LEU A 243 -5.12 -14.25 -8.73
N MET A 244 -5.14 -15.33 -7.93
CA MET A 244 -4.76 -16.66 -8.41
C MET A 244 -5.70 -17.18 -9.49
N LYS A 245 -7.03 -17.02 -9.34
CA LYS A 245 -8.01 -17.41 -10.36
C LYS A 245 -7.79 -16.64 -11.66
N SER A 246 -7.58 -15.34 -11.59
CA SER A 246 -7.31 -14.48 -12.75
C SER A 246 -6.02 -14.88 -13.48
N ALA A 247 -5.02 -15.39 -12.75
CA ALA A 247 -3.80 -15.97 -13.30
C ALA A 247 -3.97 -17.43 -13.81
N GLY A 248 -5.21 -17.96 -13.86
CA GLY A 248 -5.47 -19.35 -14.25
C GLY A 248 -4.97 -20.40 -13.24
N ARG A 249 -4.70 -20.00 -12.00
CA ARG A 249 -4.17 -20.87 -10.94
C ARG A 249 -5.27 -21.24 -9.94
N ARG A 250 -5.16 -22.45 -9.40
CA ARG A 250 -6.03 -22.86 -8.29
C ARG A 250 -5.60 -22.15 -7.00
N PRO A 251 -6.53 -21.48 -6.28
CA PRO A 251 -6.23 -20.89 -4.97
C PRO A 251 -5.74 -21.95 -3.96
N VAL A 252 -4.66 -21.62 -3.27
CA VAL A 252 -4.09 -22.45 -2.21
C VAL A 252 -3.95 -21.58 -0.96
N GLU A 253 -4.87 -21.71 -0.02
CA GLU A 253 -5.00 -20.83 1.14
C GLU A 253 -3.72 -20.74 1.99
N ALA A 254 -2.97 -21.85 2.12
CA ALA A 254 -1.71 -21.86 2.85
C ALA A 254 -0.63 -20.95 2.23
N SER A 255 -0.78 -20.56 0.96
CA SER A 255 0.14 -19.64 0.27
C SER A 255 -0.32 -18.18 0.30
N PHE A 256 -1.50 -17.91 0.84
CA PHE A 256 -2.03 -16.54 0.91
C PHE A 256 -1.23 -15.68 1.87
N THR A 257 -1.01 -14.45 1.47
CA THR A 257 -0.29 -13.46 2.25
C THR A 257 -1.07 -12.17 2.44
N HIS A 258 -2.11 -11.94 1.61
CA HIS A 258 -3.06 -10.81 1.78
C HIS A 258 -4.45 -11.25 2.25
N GLY A 259 -4.72 -12.54 2.24
CA GLY A 259 -6.04 -13.06 2.57
C GLY A 259 -6.97 -13.20 1.36
N THR A 260 -8.14 -13.78 1.61
CA THR A 260 -9.17 -13.94 0.59
C THR A 260 -9.88 -12.62 0.31
N SER A 261 -10.44 -12.50 -0.89
CA SER A 261 -11.33 -11.38 -1.25
C SER A 261 -12.45 -11.16 -0.22
N ALA A 262 -13.03 -12.24 0.27
CA ALA A 262 -14.09 -12.16 1.28
C ALA A 262 -13.59 -11.57 2.61
N GLN A 263 -12.41 -11.99 3.09
CA GLN A 263 -11.80 -11.47 4.31
C GLN A 263 -11.46 -9.99 4.18
N ARG A 264 -10.85 -9.58 3.06
CA ARG A 264 -10.48 -8.19 2.80
C ARG A 264 -11.70 -7.27 2.80
N MET A 265 -12.75 -7.64 2.05
CA MET A 265 -14.03 -6.90 2.07
C MET A 265 -14.67 -6.86 3.46
N GLU A 266 -14.62 -7.95 4.20
CA GLU A 266 -15.18 -8.02 5.55
C GLU A 266 -14.50 -7.04 6.50
N TRP A 267 -13.16 -6.99 6.49
CA TRP A 267 -12.41 -6.12 7.40
C TRP A 267 -12.48 -4.65 7.00
N LEU A 268 -12.48 -4.33 5.71
CA LEU A 268 -12.79 -2.97 5.23
C LEU A 268 -14.18 -2.52 5.73
N ARG A 269 -15.20 -3.39 5.62
CA ARG A 269 -16.55 -3.09 6.09
C ARG A 269 -16.62 -2.93 7.60
N LYS A 270 -15.95 -3.80 8.38
CA LYS A 270 -15.90 -3.70 9.85
C LYS A 270 -15.31 -2.37 10.30
N GLY A 271 -14.22 -1.93 9.68
CA GLY A 271 -13.62 -0.63 9.93
C GLY A 271 -14.59 0.51 9.65
N LEU A 272 -15.26 0.46 8.50
CA LEU A 272 -16.26 1.45 8.10
C LEU A 272 -17.48 1.52 9.02
N GLU A 273 -17.99 0.37 9.46
CA GLU A 273 -19.17 0.29 10.33
C GLU A 273 -18.85 0.77 11.75
N SER A 274 -17.69 0.39 12.28
CA SER A 274 -17.29 0.75 13.64
C SER A 274 -16.75 2.19 13.76
N GLY A 275 -15.98 2.65 12.78
CA GLY A 275 -15.23 3.91 12.86
C GLY A 275 -14.19 3.96 13.99
N SER A 276 -13.87 2.80 14.60
CA SER A 276 -12.94 2.66 15.72
C SER A 276 -11.76 1.76 15.35
N ASP A 277 -10.55 2.23 15.61
CA ASP A 277 -9.30 1.49 15.47
C ASP A 277 -9.22 0.27 16.42
N GLU A 278 -9.86 0.32 17.57
CA GLU A 278 -9.96 -0.82 18.51
C GLU A 278 -10.55 -2.07 17.85
N THR A 279 -11.46 -1.90 16.88
CA THR A 279 -12.01 -3.00 16.09
C THR A 279 -10.93 -3.69 15.26
N CYS A 280 -10.01 -2.91 14.69
CA CYS A 280 -8.91 -3.42 13.87
C CYS A 280 -7.86 -4.13 14.74
N ASP A 281 -7.63 -3.65 15.95
CA ASP A 281 -6.67 -4.22 16.88
C ASP A 281 -7.07 -5.62 17.39
N ALA A 282 -8.36 -5.97 17.28
CA ALA A 282 -8.84 -7.30 17.61
C ALA A 282 -8.19 -8.41 16.77
N LEU A 283 -7.70 -8.09 15.55
CA LEU A 283 -6.95 -9.02 14.69
C LEU A 283 -5.59 -9.42 15.27
N MET A 284 -5.01 -8.62 16.16
CA MET A 284 -3.67 -8.83 16.69
C MET A 284 -3.65 -9.51 18.07
N ARG A 285 -4.83 -9.78 18.63
CA ARG A 285 -5.03 -10.48 19.91
C ARG A 285 -5.05 -11.99 19.78
#